data_7d5f7be845d0bdc937591b0740bf3b51
#
_entry.id   7d5f7be845d0bdc937591b0740bf3b51
#
_cell.length_a   1.000
_cell.length_b   1.000
_cell.length_c   1.000
_cell.angle_alpha   90.00
_cell.angle_beta   90.00
_cell.angle_gamma   90.00
#
_symmetry.space_group_name_H-M   'P 1'
#
loop_
_entity.id
_entity.type
_entity.pdbx_description
1 polymer ?
#
loop_
_entity_poly.entity_id
_entity_poly.type
_entity_poly.pdbx_seq_one_letter_code
_entity_poly.pdbx_strand_id
1 'polypeptide(L)'
;MTKYEYKTIITKANECKTNVQKQYKCGVSYKWSYYFAKALITHADVKKITIADAPKPSKTNISRQMSKSTYLSLAKTFVEFVEKKHRLPNYLAWKDYKISQRLYTYTFARCLVYYSKYGKYDDTINVNEKVFTKPVEYKNEVYKYFVHKTGKAFKTIDDLLAYVKAYFQYEKYFDDHKSNKQVIDSKAGNCTDLLQFLCNMAEEMGYSWKCIHVKCRSSGTGHVFGKFKHPKHTEGNWITRDIACVANGGDIRCVWCRDGILQAENPSWFLENILR
;
A
#
# COMPACT_ATOMS: atom_id res chain seq x y z
N MET A 1 23.08 9.52 -41.00
CA MET A 1 21.91 9.33 -40.12
C MET A 1 22.37 9.23 -38.68
N THR A 2 21.78 10.00 -37.77
CA THR A 2 22.14 9.98 -36.38
C THR A 2 21.62 8.72 -35.67
N LYS A 3 22.45 8.12 -34.84
CA LYS A 3 22.12 6.96 -33.99
C LYS A 3 22.18 7.34 -32.54
N TYR A 4 21.46 6.59 -31.66
CA TYR A 4 21.78 6.52 -30.25
C TYR A 4 22.78 5.40 -30.02
N GLU A 5 23.89 5.69 -29.39
CA GLU A 5 24.86 4.68 -28.94
C GLU A 5 24.23 3.74 -27.93
N TYR A 6 24.58 2.46 -27.97
CA TYR A 6 24.09 1.45 -27.05
C TYR A 6 24.28 1.85 -25.58
N LYS A 7 25.44 2.42 -25.23
CA LYS A 7 25.74 2.93 -23.89
C LYS A 7 24.76 4.02 -23.44
N THR A 8 24.41 4.95 -24.33
CA THR A 8 23.43 6.01 -24.05
C THR A 8 22.04 5.42 -23.80
N ILE A 9 21.66 4.40 -24.55
CA ILE A 9 20.37 3.72 -24.36
C ILE A 9 20.31 3.01 -23.00
N ILE A 10 21.38 2.32 -22.60
CA ILE A 10 21.50 1.69 -21.28
C ILE A 10 21.40 2.75 -20.15
N THR A 11 22.08 3.88 -20.28
CA THR A 11 21.99 4.97 -19.32
C THR A 11 20.55 5.45 -19.13
N LYS A 12 19.82 5.67 -20.23
CA LYS A 12 18.39 6.04 -20.18
C LYS A 12 17.49 4.94 -19.63
N ALA A 13 17.79 3.69 -19.91
CA ALA A 13 17.06 2.55 -19.33
C ALA A 13 17.26 2.46 -17.83
N ASN A 14 18.50 2.70 -17.33
CA ASN A 14 18.78 2.72 -15.90
C ASN A 14 18.14 3.91 -15.20
N GLU A 15 18.08 5.08 -15.84
CA GLU A 15 17.32 6.25 -15.37
C GLU A 15 15.84 5.89 -15.18
N CYS A 16 15.20 5.29 -16.19
CA CYS A 16 13.80 4.85 -16.10
C CYS A 16 13.59 3.86 -14.95
N LYS A 17 14.44 2.83 -14.84
CA LYS A 17 14.37 1.83 -13.77
C LYS A 17 14.48 2.47 -12.39
N THR A 18 15.47 3.35 -12.21
CA THR A 18 15.74 4.03 -10.93
C THR A 18 14.59 4.97 -10.55
N ASN A 19 14.05 5.71 -11.53
CA ASN A 19 12.92 6.60 -11.29
C ASN A 19 11.66 5.84 -10.88
N VAL A 20 11.38 4.68 -11.48
CA VAL A 20 10.25 3.85 -11.05
C VAL A 20 10.42 3.37 -9.62
N GLN A 21 11.63 2.96 -9.24
CA GLN A 21 11.94 2.50 -7.88
C GLN A 21 11.83 3.61 -6.81
N LYS A 22 12.23 4.85 -7.16
CA LYS A 22 12.28 5.98 -6.22
C LYS A 22 11.08 6.91 -6.29
N GLN A 23 10.47 7.07 -7.45
CA GLN A 23 9.47 8.09 -7.73
C GLN A 23 8.16 7.54 -8.31
N TYR A 24 8.05 6.22 -8.48
CA TYR A 24 6.85 5.52 -9.03
C TYR A 24 6.44 6.02 -10.42
N LYS A 25 7.39 6.52 -11.20
CA LYS A 25 7.21 6.99 -12.59
C LYS A 25 8.46 6.72 -13.41
N CYS A 26 8.31 6.54 -14.74
CA CYS A 26 9.47 6.26 -15.61
C CYS A 26 10.50 7.42 -15.66
N GLY A 27 10.02 8.67 -15.58
CA GLY A 27 10.90 9.84 -15.64
C GLY A 27 11.52 10.12 -17.02
N VAL A 28 11.26 9.25 -18.00
CA VAL A 28 11.68 9.40 -19.40
C VAL A 28 10.47 9.35 -20.32
N SER A 29 10.60 9.92 -21.52
CA SER A 29 9.54 9.81 -22.54
C SER A 29 9.28 8.34 -22.90
N TYR A 30 8.01 7.97 -23.08
CA TYR A 30 7.64 6.60 -23.49
C TYR A 30 8.18 6.22 -24.88
N LYS A 31 8.60 7.18 -25.72
CA LYS A 31 9.29 6.93 -26.99
C LYS A 31 10.61 6.19 -26.81
N TRP A 32 11.24 6.30 -25.63
CA TRP A 32 12.44 5.53 -25.28
C TRP A 32 12.19 4.03 -25.21
N SER A 33 10.93 3.58 -25.05
CA SER A 33 10.59 2.14 -25.08
C SER A 33 11.01 1.47 -26.37
N TYR A 34 10.95 2.17 -27.52
CA TYR A 34 11.43 1.65 -28.79
C TYR A 34 12.94 1.38 -28.76
N TYR A 35 13.71 2.34 -28.29
CA TYR A 35 15.17 2.21 -28.20
C TYR A 35 15.56 1.13 -27.19
N PHE A 36 14.85 1.03 -26.06
CA PHE A 36 15.07 -0.04 -25.08
C PHE A 36 14.77 -1.43 -25.66
N ALA A 37 13.63 -1.59 -26.32
CA ALA A 37 13.25 -2.86 -26.94
C ALA A 37 14.19 -3.24 -28.10
N LYS A 38 14.53 -2.28 -28.97
CA LYS A 38 15.44 -2.52 -30.09
C LYS A 38 16.83 -2.90 -29.60
N ALA A 39 17.41 -2.13 -28.67
CA ALA A 39 18.71 -2.45 -28.07
C ALA A 39 18.70 -3.78 -27.29
N LEU A 40 17.58 -4.16 -26.67
CA LEU A 40 17.42 -5.44 -25.97
C LEU A 40 17.52 -6.64 -26.91
N ILE A 41 17.05 -6.51 -28.14
CA ILE A 41 17.05 -7.62 -29.13
C ILE A 41 18.26 -7.59 -30.07
N THR A 42 18.93 -6.45 -30.25
CA THR A 42 20.07 -6.31 -31.19
C THR A 42 21.42 -6.15 -30.51
N HIS A 43 21.46 -5.73 -29.23
CA HIS A 43 22.68 -5.41 -28.48
C HIS A 43 23.58 -4.40 -29.17
N ALA A 44 23.02 -3.45 -29.90
CA ALA A 44 23.72 -2.50 -30.75
C ALA A 44 23.15 -1.09 -30.67
N ASP A 45 23.87 -0.17 -31.30
CA ASP A 45 23.39 1.20 -31.53
C ASP A 45 22.10 1.19 -32.33
N VAL A 46 21.18 2.10 -32.01
CA VAL A 46 19.88 2.17 -32.63
C VAL A 46 19.71 3.46 -33.43
N LYS A 47 19.34 3.35 -34.69
CA LYS A 47 19.02 4.49 -35.55
C LYS A 47 17.90 5.32 -34.95
N LYS A 48 18.08 6.64 -34.92
CA LYS A 48 17.03 7.58 -34.50
C LYS A 48 15.90 7.60 -35.52
N ILE A 49 14.68 7.44 -35.07
CA ILE A 49 13.46 7.56 -35.88
C ILE A 49 12.46 8.50 -35.22
N THR A 50 11.60 9.09 -36.04
CA THR A 50 10.46 9.87 -35.54
C THR A 50 9.37 8.93 -35.06
N ILE A 51 8.91 9.10 -33.82
CA ILE A 51 7.86 8.27 -33.21
C ILE A 51 6.78 9.20 -32.68
N ALA A 52 5.56 9.04 -33.16
CA ALA A 52 4.38 9.72 -32.61
C ALA A 52 3.89 9.02 -31.33
N ASP A 53 3.16 9.74 -30.52
CA ASP A 53 2.54 9.19 -29.33
C ASP A 53 1.36 8.26 -29.70
N ALA A 54 0.97 7.39 -28.77
CA ALA A 54 -0.20 6.55 -28.96
C ALA A 54 -1.49 7.40 -28.87
N PRO A 55 -2.43 7.23 -29.80
CA PRO A 55 -3.65 8.06 -29.84
C PRO A 55 -4.61 7.78 -28.67
N LYS A 56 -4.63 6.57 -28.14
CA LYS A 56 -5.51 6.13 -27.02
C LYS A 56 -4.77 5.21 -26.07
N PRO A 57 -3.86 5.72 -25.21
CA PRO A 57 -3.13 4.89 -24.26
C PRO A 57 -4.08 4.16 -23.31
N SER A 58 -3.88 2.86 -23.14
CA SER A 58 -4.67 2.05 -22.20
C SER A 58 -4.02 2.02 -20.81
N LYS A 59 -4.87 2.00 -19.78
CA LYS A 59 -4.47 1.60 -18.42
C LYS A 59 -4.65 0.09 -18.28
N THR A 60 -3.87 -0.54 -17.45
CA THR A 60 -4.00 -1.96 -17.12
C THR A 60 -3.83 -2.18 -15.62
N ASN A 61 -4.31 -3.32 -15.15
CA ASN A 61 -4.07 -3.80 -13.79
C ASN A 61 -3.57 -5.25 -13.90
N ILE A 62 -2.27 -5.41 -14.15
CA ILE A 62 -1.62 -6.71 -14.29
C ILE A 62 -0.60 -6.92 -13.16
N SER A 63 -0.56 -8.15 -12.63
CA SER A 63 0.48 -8.64 -11.73
C SER A 63 0.73 -10.10 -12.06
N ARG A 64 1.72 -10.37 -12.93
CA ARG A 64 2.02 -11.69 -13.45
C ARG A 64 3.52 -11.86 -13.73
N GLN A 65 3.97 -13.12 -13.68
CA GLN A 65 5.29 -13.50 -14.12
C GLN A 65 5.30 -13.78 -15.62
N MET A 66 6.32 -13.32 -16.33
CA MET A 66 6.51 -13.46 -17.76
C MET A 66 7.85 -14.15 -18.03
N SER A 67 7.85 -15.16 -18.89
CA SER A 67 9.07 -15.87 -19.30
C SER A 67 9.94 -15.05 -20.25
N LYS A 68 11.23 -15.41 -20.34
CA LYS A 68 12.21 -14.83 -21.27
C LYS A 68 11.71 -14.85 -22.72
N SER A 69 11.23 -15.97 -23.18
CA SER A 69 10.72 -16.11 -24.56
C SER A 69 9.57 -15.13 -24.83
N THR A 70 8.68 -14.96 -23.85
CA THR A 70 7.52 -14.07 -23.97
C THR A 70 7.94 -12.60 -24.05
N TYR A 71 8.77 -12.09 -23.11
CA TYR A 71 9.10 -10.66 -23.15
C TYR A 71 10.01 -10.29 -24.32
N LEU A 72 10.85 -11.22 -24.82
CA LEU A 72 11.62 -11.01 -26.05
C LEU A 72 10.73 -11.02 -27.30
N SER A 73 9.73 -11.90 -27.35
CA SER A 73 8.74 -11.89 -28.42
C SER A 73 7.94 -10.59 -28.44
N LEU A 74 7.48 -10.13 -27.27
CA LEU A 74 6.79 -8.84 -27.16
C LEU A 74 7.69 -7.67 -27.58
N ALA A 75 8.98 -7.69 -27.25
CA ALA A 75 9.91 -6.65 -27.67
C ALA A 75 10.06 -6.63 -29.21
N LYS A 76 10.15 -7.80 -29.89
CA LYS A 76 10.18 -7.89 -31.32
C LYS A 76 8.93 -7.34 -31.98
N THR A 77 7.76 -7.83 -31.58
CA THR A 77 6.46 -7.38 -32.10
C THR A 77 6.27 -5.86 -31.88
N PHE A 78 6.71 -5.34 -30.74
CA PHE A 78 6.66 -3.92 -30.45
C PHE A 78 7.54 -3.10 -31.38
N VAL A 79 8.78 -3.54 -31.62
CA VAL A 79 9.72 -2.88 -32.54
C VAL A 79 9.15 -2.87 -33.97
N GLU A 80 8.69 -4.01 -34.47
CA GLU A 80 8.06 -4.14 -35.79
C GLU A 80 6.85 -3.20 -35.97
N PHE A 81 6.00 -3.12 -34.91
CA PHE A 81 4.86 -2.21 -34.93
C PHE A 81 5.31 -0.74 -35.05
N VAL A 82 6.32 -0.32 -34.23
CA VAL A 82 6.79 1.07 -34.25
C VAL A 82 7.47 1.42 -35.54
N GLU A 83 8.27 0.52 -36.11
CA GLU A 83 8.93 0.71 -37.41
C GLU A 83 7.94 0.81 -38.57
N LYS A 84 6.85 0.03 -38.52
CA LYS A 84 5.78 0.05 -39.53
C LYS A 84 4.84 1.24 -39.40
N LYS A 85 4.51 1.63 -38.18
CA LYS A 85 3.44 2.62 -37.92
C LYS A 85 3.97 4.00 -37.51
N HIS A 86 5.25 4.16 -37.25
CA HIS A 86 5.92 5.38 -36.78
C HIS A 86 5.25 6.03 -35.55
N ARG A 87 4.61 5.21 -34.71
CA ARG A 87 3.98 5.64 -33.45
C ARG A 87 4.04 4.55 -32.39
N LEU A 88 3.82 4.95 -31.14
CA LEU A 88 3.67 3.99 -30.05
C LEU A 88 2.32 3.25 -30.13
N PRO A 89 2.26 1.95 -29.77
CA PRO A 89 0.99 1.24 -29.60
C PRO A 89 0.24 1.76 -28.37
N ASN A 90 -1.09 1.63 -28.38
CA ASN A 90 -1.93 1.99 -27.23
C ASN A 90 -1.63 1.10 -26.02
N TYR A 91 -1.29 -0.13 -26.24
CA TYR A 91 -0.89 -1.17 -25.29
C TYR A 91 -0.15 -2.30 -26.04
N LEU A 92 0.52 -3.17 -25.29
CA LEU A 92 0.94 -4.48 -25.81
C LEU A 92 -0.02 -5.55 -25.31
N ALA A 93 -0.50 -6.38 -26.23
CA ALA A 93 -1.32 -7.53 -25.90
C ALA A 93 -0.45 -8.70 -25.42
N TRP A 94 -0.81 -9.29 -24.30
CA TRP A 94 -0.22 -10.52 -23.78
C TRP A 94 -1.30 -11.39 -23.15
N LYS A 95 -1.66 -12.49 -23.80
CA LYS A 95 -2.86 -13.26 -23.43
C LYS A 95 -4.07 -12.31 -23.38
N ASP A 96 -4.84 -12.36 -22.33
CA ASP A 96 -6.02 -11.51 -22.09
C ASP A 96 -5.67 -10.12 -21.49
N TYR A 97 -4.39 -9.81 -21.33
CA TYR A 97 -3.93 -8.57 -20.70
C TYR A 97 -3.51 -7.52 -21.72
N LYS A 98 -3.74 -6.26 -21.34
CA LYS A 98 -3.25 -5.09 -22.05
C LYS A 98 -2.15 -4.45 -21.19
N ILE A 99 -0.90 -4.50 -21.62
CA ILE A 99 0.24 -3.91 -20.92
C ILE A 99 0.32 -2.44 -21.31
N SER A 100 0.19 -1.54 -20.32
CA SER A 100 0.21 -0.08 -20.52
C SER A 100 1.57 0.42 -21.04
N GLN A 101 1.58 1.64 -21.61
CA GLN A 101 2.80 2.27 -22.09
C GLN A 101 3.88 2.39 -21.01
N ARG A 102 3.50 2.87 -19.82
CA ARG A 102 4.44 3.00 -18.71
C ARG A 102 5.04 1.65 -18.31
N LEU A 103 4.21 0.60 -18.32
CA LEU A 103 4.65 -0.73 -17.88
C LEU A 103 5.54 -1.41 -18.91
N TYR A 104 5.24 -1.36 -20.23
CA TYR A 104 6.15 -1.92 -21.21
C TYR A 104 7.46 -1.12 -21.33
N THR A 105 7.42 0.22 -21.17
CA THR A 105 8.64 1.04 -21.14
C THR A 105 9.55 0.62 -19.98
N TYR A 106 9.01 0.49 -18.77
CA TYR A 106 9.75 0.01 -17.62
C TYR A 106 10.25 -1.43 -17.79
N THR A 107 9.41 -2.32 -18.35
CA THR A 107 9.76 -3.72 -18.57
C THR A 107 10.97 -3.85 -19.49
N PHE A 108 10.96 -3.18 -20.65
CA PHE A 108 12.09 -3.22 -21.58
C PHE A 108 13.33 -2.55 -21.00
N ALA A 109 13.19 -1.43 -20.30
CA ALA A 109 14.30 -0.78 -19.59
C ALA A 109 14.95 -1.72 -18.59
N ARG A 110 14.16 -2.38 -17.73
CA ARG A 110 14.64 -3.31 -16.71
C ARG A 110 15.36 -4.50 -17.32
N CYS A 111 14.79 -5.11 -18.37
CA CYS A 111 15.39 -6.25 -19.06
C CYS A 111 16.73 -5.86 -19.71
N LEU A 112 16.80 -4.70 -20.36
CA LEU A 112 18.02 -4.19 -20.98
C LEU A 112 19.12 -3.91 -19.94
N VAL A 113 18.79 -3.28 -18.81
CA VAL A 113 19.73 -3.04 -17.71
C VAL A 113 20.24 -4.36 -17.13
N TYR A 114 19.37 -5.35 -16.95
CA TYR A 114 19.75 -6.67 -16.47
C TYR A 114 20.74 -7.33 -17.43
N TYR A 115 20.41 -7.35 -18.74
CA TYR A 115 21.30 -7.92 -19.76
C TYR A 115 22.66 -7.20 -19.80
N SER A 116 22.67 -5.87 -19.77
CA SER A 116 23.92 -5.09 -19.81
C SER A 116 24.83 -5.36 -18.60
N LYS A 117 24.24 -5.72 -17.44
CA LYS A 117 24.98 -6.00 -16.22
C LYS A 117 25.53 -7.44 -16.16
N TYR A 118 24.77 -8.41 -16.66
CA TYR A 118 25.06 -9.83 -16.43
C TYR A 118 25.40 -10.59 -17.70
N GLY A 119 25.35 -9.97 -18.90
CA GLY A 119 25.62 -10.61 -20.20
C GLY A 119 24.59 -11.68 -20.59
N LYS A 120 23.51 -11.83 -19.82
CA LYS A 120 22.45 -12.82 -20.06
C LYS A 120 21.08 -12.25 -19.77
N TYR A 121 20.08 -12.85 -20.36
CA TYR A 121 18.68 -12.52 -20.09
C TYR A 121 18.19 -13.10 -18.76
N ASP A 122 17.31 -12.39 -18.09
CA ASP A 122 16.56 -12.92 -16.94
C ASP A 122 15.56 -13.98 -17.45
N ASP A 123 15.51 -15.16 -16.86
CA ASP A 123 14.64 -16.25 -17.32
C ASP A 123 13.16 -15.93 -17.12
N THR A 124 12.86 -15.16 -16.07
CA THR A 124 11.51 -14.71 -15.76
C THR A 124 11.51 -13.30 -15.17
N ILE A 125 10.49 -12.51 -15.48
CA ILE A 125 10.29 -11.18 -14.93
C ILE A 125 8.89 -11.01 -14.37
N ASN A 126 8.75 -10.26 -13.28
CA ASN A 126 7.45 -9.83 -12.78
C ASN A 126 7.00 -8.57 -13.53
N VAL A 127 5.87 -8.67 -14.22
CA VAL A 127 5.19 -7.55 -14.87
C VAL A 127 4.04 -7.13 -13.99
N ASN A 128 4.18 -5.99 -13.30
CA ASN A 128 3.25 -5.55 -12.27
C ASN A 128 3.04 -4.04 -12.33
N GLU A 129 1.81 -3.62 -12.58
CA GLU A 129 1.43 -2.21 -12.64
C GLU A 129 1.59 -1.49 -11.29
N LYS A 130 1.54 -2.23 -10.17
CA LYS A 130 1.72 -1.66 -8.82
C LYS A 130 3.09 -1.03 -8.58
N VAL A 131 4.11 -1.32 -9.42
CA VAL A 131 5.42 -0.64 -9.34
C VAL A 131 5.33 0.87 -9.52
N PHE A 132 4.25 1.38 -10.11
CA PHE A 132 3.95 2.80 -10.27
C PHE A 132 3.05 3.37 -9.18
N THR A 133 2.74 2.59 -8.15
CA THR A 133 1.92 3.05 -7.04
C THR A 133 2.83 3.33 -5.84
N LYS A 134 2.84 4.59 -5.40
CA LYS A 134 3.54 4.94 -4.17
C LYS A 134 2.94 4.12 -3.02
N PRO A 135 3.74 3.39 -2.24
CA PRO A 135 3.25 2.76 -1.03
C PRO A 135 2.57 3.79 -0.13
N VAL A 136 1.50 3.40 0.50
CA VAL A 136 0.90 4.23 1.54
C VAL A 136 1.89 4.28 2.71
N GLU A 137 2.35 5.46 3.05
CA GLU A 137 3.18 5.70 4.24
C GLU A 137 2.25 6.01 5.40
N TYR A 138 2.30 5.18 6.42
CA TYR A 138 1.58 5.40 7.67
C TYR A 138 2.50 6.14 8.64
N LYS A 139 1.98 7.15 9.32
CA LYS A 139 2.72 7.97 10.31
C LYS A 139 2.76 7.28 11.67
N ASN A 140 1.64 6.67 12.06
CA ASN A 140 1.54 5.96 13.33
C ASN A 140 2.18 4.57 13.23
N GLU A 141 3.18 4.28 14.06
CA GLU A 141 3.93 3.02 14.02
C GLU A 141 3.10 1.80 14.43
N VAL A 142 2.08 1.98 15.28
CA VAL A 142 1.15 0.91 15.66
C VAL A 142 0.30 0.52 14.45
N TYR A 143 -0.23 1.51 13.74
CA TYR A 143 -1.00 1.29 12.51
C TYR A 143 -0.17 0.60 11.42
N LYS A 144 1.06 1.05 11.23
CA LYS A 144 2.01 0.46 10.28
C LYS A 144 2.31 -1.00 10.61
N TYR A 145 2.56 -1.31 11.90
CA TYR A 145 2.78 -2.68 12.36
C TYR A 145 1.55 -3.56 12.13
N PHE A 146 0.36 -3.05 12.45
CA PHE A 146 -0.91 -3.73 12.20
C PHE A 146 -1.11 -4.08 10.73
N VAL A 147 -0.91 -3.11 9.82
CA VAL A 147 -1.03 -3.34 8.37
C VAL A 147 -0.01 -4.36 7.88
N HIS A 148 1.24 -4.30 8.37
CA HIS A 148 2.27 -5.28 8.03
C HIS A 148 1.87 -6.71 8.44
N LYS A 149 1.32 -6.88 9.65
CA LYS A 149 0.93 -8.20 10.19
C LYS A 149 -0.34 -8.77 9.57
N THR A 150 -1.32 -7.93 9.27
CA THR A 150 -2.66 -8.38 8.87
C THR A 150 -2.95 -8.21 7.37
N GLY A 151 -2.18 -7.38 6.67
CA GLY A 151 -2.47 -6.97 5.30
C GLY A 151 -3.73 -6.08 5.17
N LYS A 152 -4.31 -5.62 6.29
CA LYS A 152 -5.54 -4.84 6.33
C LYS A 152 -5.26 -3.39 6.70
N ALA A 153 -5.92 -2.46 6.00
CA ALA A 153 -5.94 -1.05 6.33
C ALA A 153 -7.40 -0.59 6.36
N PHE A 154 -7.74 0.23 7.35
CA PHE A 154 -9.09 0.73 7.56
C PHE A 154 -9.15 2.25 7.35
N LYS A 155 -10.32 2.77 7.00
CA LYS A 155 -10.57 4.20 6.85
C LYS A 155 -11.50 4.75 7.94
N THR A 156 -12.26 3.87 8.56
CA THR A 156 -13.20 4.24 9.63
C THR A 156 -13.00 3.37 10.87
N ILE A 157 -13.34 3.92 12.03
CA ILE A 157 -13.33 3.17 13.30
C ILE A 157 -14.34 2.02 13.24
N ASP A 158 -15.48 2.20 12.62
CA ASP A 158 -16.52 1.18 12.55
C ASP A 158 -16.07 -0.03 11.72
N ASP A 159 -15.33 0.17 10.60
CA ASP A 159 -14.71 -0.92 9.83
C ASP A 159 -13.66 -1.68 10.65
N LEU A 160 -12.83 -0.95 11.42
CA LEU A 160 -11.86 -1.55 12.32
C LEU A 160 -12.56 -2.35 13.43
N LEU A 161 -13.61 -1.82 14.04
CA LEU A 161 -14.37 -2.52 15.09
C LEU A 161 -15.08 -3.77 14.55
N ALA A 162 -15.59 -3.74 13.31
CA ALA A 162 -16.11 -4.94 12.66
C ALA A 162 -15.02 -6.04 12.50
N TYR A 163 -13.80 -5.65 12.17
CA TYR A 163 -12.66 -6.56 12.13
C TYR A 163 -12.29 -7.07 13.54
N VAL A 164 -12.27 -6.19 14.55
CA VAL A 164 -12.01 -6.57 15.95
C VAL A 164 -13.04 -7.59 16.44
N LYS A 165 -14.31 -7.37 16.17
CA LYS A 165 -15.39 -8.32 16.53
C LYS A 165 -15.15 -9.72 15.96
N ALA A 166 -14.60 -9.82 14.75
CA ALA A 166 -14.37 -11.10 14.08
C ALA A 166 -13.10 -11.83 14.52
N TYR A 167 -12.09 -11.10 15.00
CA TYR A 167 -10.75 -11.66 15.16
C TYR A 167 -10.09 -11.41 16.51
N PHE A 168 -10.62 -10.51 17.35
CA PHE A 168 -10.04 -10.19 18.65
C PHE A 168 -10.89 -10.75 19.78
N GLN A 169 -10.27 -10.87 20.95
CA GLN A 169 -10.92 -11.33 22.16
C GLN A 169 -10.65 -10.37 23.33
N TYR A 170 -11.63 -10.19 24.20
CA TYR A 170 -11.46 -9.50 25.46
C TYR A 170 -10.89 -10.47 26.49
N GLU A 171 -9.81 -10.05 27.17
CA GLU A 171 -9.21 -10.77 28.29
C GLU A 171 -9.34 -9.96 29.58
N LYS A 172 -9.81 -10.60 30.65
CA LYS A 172 -9.93 -9.95 31.95
C LYS A 172 -8.69 -10.27 32.78
N TYR A 173 -7.82 -9.27 32.96
CA TYR A 173 -6.69 -9.31 33.87
C TYR A 173 -6.46 -7.93 34.46
N PHE A 174 -5.75 -7.88 35.60
CA PHE A 174 -5.45 -6.69 36.37
C PHE A 174 -3.94 -6.60 36.57
N ASP A 175 -3.42 -5.42 36.84
CA ASP A 175 -2.03 -5.13 37.20
C ASP A 175 -0.97 -5.52 36.14
N ASP A 176 -1.39 -5.79 34.91
CA ASP A 176 -0.51 -5.99 33.77
C ASP A 176 -1.06 -5.26 32.52
N HIS A 177 -0.17 -4.88 31.62
CA HIS A 177 -0.51 -4.18 30.39
C HIS A 177 0.23 -4.75 29.21
N LYS A 178 -0.51 -5.09 28.16
CA LYS A 178 0.06 -5.45 26.86
C LYS A 178 0.45 -4.19 26.09
N SER A 179 1.63 -4.21 25.49
CA SER A 179 1.96 -3.22 24.47
C SER A 179 1.04 -3.37 23.25
N ASN A 180 0.91 -2.32 22.44
CA ASN A 180 0.13 -2.36 21.20
C ASN A 180 0.54 -3.51 20.26
N LYS A 181 1.85 -3.83 20.20
CA LYS A 181 2.35 -4.97 19.40
C LYS A 181 1.88 -6.31 19.95
N GLN A 182 1.89 -6.49 21.26
CA GLN A 182 1.38 -7.70 21.90
C GLN A 182 -0.13 -7.87 21.68
N VAL A 183 -0.91 -6.78 21.74
CA VAL A 183 -2.35 -6.79 21.41
C VAL A 183 -2.58 -7.22 19.96
N ILE A 184 -1.81 -6.69 19.01
CA ILE A 184 -1.91 -7.06 17.59
C ILE A 184 -1.52 -8.51 17.35
N ASP A 185 -0.45 -8.99 17.97
CA ASP A 185 0.07 -10.36 17.78
C ASP A 185 -0.84 -11.41 18.45
N SER A 186 -1.31 -11.15 19.67
CA SER A 186 -2.23 -12.05 20.39
C SER A 186 -3.69 -11.91 19.96
N LYS A 187 -4.04 -10.75 19.35
CA LYS A 187 -5.43 -10.36 19.06
C LYS A 187 -6.32 -10.37 20.30
N ALA A 188 -5.76 -9.97 21.44
CA ALA A 188 -6.45 -10.00 22.71
C ALA A 188 -5.86 -8.98 23.68
N GLY A 189 -6.72 -8.47 24.58
CA GLY A 189 -6.32 -7.53 25.63
C GLY A 189 -7.47 -7.17 26.55
N ASN A 190 -7.16 -6.47 27.65
CA ASN A 190 -8.16 -5.90 28.54
C ASN A 190 -8.71 -4.57 27.96
N CYS A 191 -9.59 -3.90 28.70
CA CYS A 191 -10.23 -2.65 28.22
C CYS A 191 -9.20 -1.54 27.96
N THR A 192 -8.14 -1.44 28.76
CA THR A 192 -7.09 -0.43 28.61
C THR A 192 -6.23 -0.70 27.37
N ASP A 193 -5.74 -1.92 27.23
CA ASP A 193 -4.87 -2.32 26.13
C ASP A 193 -5.56 -2.18 24.77
N LEU A 194 -6.80 -2.68 24.68
CA LEU A 194 -7.60 -2.58 23.49
C LEU A 194 -7.93 -1.12 23.13
N LEU A 195 -8.23 -0.27 24.14
CA LEU A 195 -8.49 1.14 23.88
C LEU A 195 -7.24 1.89 23.43
N GLN A 196 -6.06 1.61 24.00
CA GLN A 196 -4.79 2.17 23.52
C GLN A 196 -4.52 1.81 22.05
N PHE A 197 -4.72 0.55 21.70
CA PHE A 197 -4.65 0.09 20.30
C PHE A 197 -5.64 0.87 19.42
N LEU A 198 -6.91 0.97 19.81
CA LEU A 198 -7.93 1.69 19.03
C LEU A 198 -7.59 3.18 18.86
N CYS A 199 -7.08 3.86 19.90
CA CYS A 199 -6.68 5.26 19.82
C CYS A 199 -5.55 5.50 18.83
N ASN A 200 -4.51 4.64 18.82
CA ASN A 200 -3.42 4.71 17.86
C ASN A 200 -3.91 4.48 16.40
N MET A 201 -4.80 3.50 16.22
CA MET A 201 -5.41 3.26 14.91
C MET A 201 -6.27 4.44 14.45
N ALA A 202 -7.04 5.03 15.36
CA ALA A 202 -7.91 6.17 15.09
C ALA A 202 -7.13 7.42 14.69
N GLU A 203 -5.98 7.66 15.33
CA GLU A 203 -5.10 8.80 15.02
C GLU A 203 -4.61 8.76 13.58
N GLU A 204 -4.13 7.61 13.09
CA GLU A 204 -3.72 7.45 11.69
C GLU A 204 -4.87 7.65 10.71
N MET A 205 -6.09 7.27 11.11
CA MET A 205 -7.31 7.49 10.31
C MET A 205 -7.82 8.94 10.39
N GLY A 206 -7.13 9.84 11.12
CA GLY A 206 -7.48 11.27 11.23
C GLY A 206 -8.57 11.59 12.27
N TYR A 207 -8.83 10.69 13.19
CA TYR A 207 -9.75 10.97 14.31
C TYR A 207 -9.03 11.68 15.48
N SER A 208 -9.69 12.66 16.07
CA SER A 208 -9.42 13.08 17.45
C SER A 208 -10.08 12.10 18.40
N TRP A 209 -9.45 11.81 19.51
CA TRP A 209 -9.97 10.85 20.49
C TRP A 209 -9.84 11.34 21.93
N LYS A 210 -10.63 10.73 22.81
CA LYS A 210 -10.60 10.91 24.27
C LYS A 210 -10.80 9.56 24.94
N CYS A 211 -10.01 9.25 25.96
CA CYS A 211 -10.24 8.13 26.86
C CYS A 211 -11.22 8.55 27.95
N ILE A 212 -12.26 7.78 28.19
CA ILE A 212 -13.23 7.98 29.26
C ILE A 212 -13.07 6.84 30.25
N HIS A 213 -12.66 7.17 31.48
CA HIS A 213 -12.57 6.22 32.58
C HIS A 213 -13.80 6.37 33.49
N VAL A 214 -14.49 5.28 33.74
CA VAL A 214 -15.68 5.23 34.57
C VAL A 214 -15.58 4.14 35.64
N LYS A 215 -16.30 4.31 36.74
CA LYS A 215 -16.59 3.23 37.69
C LYS A 215 -17.96 2.67 37.36
N CYS A 216 -18.03 1.38 37.00
CA CYS A 216 -19.29 0.71 36.69
C CYS A 216 -20.21 0.65 37.91
N ARG A 217 -21.47 1.06 37.77
CA ARG A 217 -22.44 1.05 38.89
C ARG A 217 -22.75 -0.36 39.36
N SER A 218 -22.87 -1.31 38.43
CA SER A 218 -23.27 -2.69 38.73
C SER A 218 -22.16 -3.53 39.38
N SER A 219 -20.90 -3.34 38.96
CA SER A 219 -19.76 -4.16 39.43
C SER A 219 -18.81 -3.43 40.37
N GLY A 220 -18.87 -2.09 40.41
CA GLY A 220 -17.89 -1.27 41.13
C GLY A 220 -16.51 -1.24 40.51
N THR A 221 -16.28 -1.96 39.42
CA THR A 221 -14.97 -2.01 38.74
C THR A 221 -14.74 -0.80 37.84
N GLY A 222 -13.46 -0.47 37.61
CA GLY A 222 -13.07 0.52 36.60
C GLY A 222 -13.26 -0.02 35.18
N HIS A 223 -13.64 0.85 34.25
CA HIS A 223 -13.72 0.55 32.84
C HIS A 223 -13.31 1.76 32.01
N VAL A 224 -12.73 1.52 30.83
CA VAL A 224 -12.38 2.58 29.87
C VAL A 224 -13.01 2.32 28.51
N PHE A 225 -13.47 3.41 27.89
CA PHE A 225 -13.93 3.44 26.52
C PHE A 225 -13.55 4.76 25.83
N GLY A 226 -13.67 4.82 24.51
CA GLY A 226 -13.25 5.98 23.73
C GLY A 226 -14.40 6.85 23.26
N LYS A 227 -14.17 8.16 23.18
CA LYS A 227 -14.92 9.09 22.34
C LYS A 227 -14.06 9.48 21.16
N PHE A 228 -14.64 9.51 19.96
CA PHE A 228 -13.93 9.75 18.69
C PHE A 228 -14.67 10.80 17.88
N LYS A 229 -13.91 11.67 17.22
CA LYS A 229 -14.44 12.75 16.38
C LYS A 229 -13.64 12.83 15.08
N HIS A 230 -14.32 12.86 13.93
CA HIS A 230 -13.71 13.03 12.61
C HIS A 230 -14.58 13.96 11.76
N PRO A 231 -13.98 14.95 11.03
CA PRO A 231 -14.77 15.93 10.26
C PRO A 231 -15.74 15.29 9.27
N LYS A 232 -15.30 14.24 8.58
CA LYS A 232 -16.08 13.56 7.53
C LYS A 232 -16.89 12.38 8.04
N HIS A 233 -16.31 11.52 8.88
CA HIS A 233 -16.93 10.23 9.25
C HIS A 233 -17.88 10.34 10.44
N THR A 234 -17.79 11.39 11.24
CA THR A 234 -18.70 11.67 12.33
C THR A 234 -19.35 13.05 12.22
N GLU A 235 -19.26 13.70 11.04
CA GLU A 235 -19.79 15.05 10.79
C GLU A 235 -19.32 16.06 11.84
N GLY A 236 -18.10 15.87 12.35
CA GLY A 236 -17.54 16.71 13.41
C GLY A 236 -18.12 16.48 14.82
N ASN A 237 -18.96 15.47 15.01
CA ASN A 237 -19.54 15.13 16.33
C ASN A 237 -18.69 14.08 17.06
N TRP A 238 -18.77 14.07 18.40
CA TRP A 238 -18.19 13.01 19.20
C TRP A 238 -19.08 11.77 19.20
N ILE A 239 -18.54 10.63 18.78
CA ILE A 239 -19.18 9.32 18.91
C ILE A 239 -18.49 8.50 19.99
N THR A 240 -19.24 7.68 20.71
CA THR A 240 -18.70 6.78 21.74
C THR A 240 -18.51 5.38 21.13
N ARG A 241 -17.34 4.76 21.40
CA ARG A 241 -17.03 3.37 21.01
C ARG A 241 -16.30 2.67 22.15
N ASP A 242 -16.64 1.41 22.34
CA ASP A 242 -16.02 0.56 23.35
C ASP A 242 -15.50 -0.73 22.70
N ILE A 243 -14.23 -0.74 22.42
CA ILE A 243 -13.56 -1.87 21.75
C ILE A 243 -13.56 -3.14 22.60
N ALA A 244 -13.55 -3.02 23.95
CA ALA A 244 -13.61 -4.16 24.86
C ALA A 244 -14.96 -4.86 24.77
N CYS A 245 -16.06 -4.08 24.74
CA CYS A 245 -17.41 -4.61 24.51
C CYS A 245 -17.50 -5.33 23.18
N VAL A 246 -16.93 -4.74 22.12
CA VAL A 246 -16.92 -5.33 20.75
C VAL A 246 -16.10 -6.61 20.71
N ALA A 247 -14.90 -6.62 21.27
CA ALA A 247 -14.02 -7.79 21.35
C ALA A 247 -14.63 -8.95 22.15
N ASN A 248 -15.53 -8.65 23.08
CA ASN A 248 -16.31 -9.64 23.84
C ASN A 248 -17.61 -10.07 23.10
N GLY A 249 -17.74 -9.83 21.80
CA GLY A 249 -18.88 -10.24 20.98
C GLY A 249 -20.01 -9.24 20.89
N GLY A 250 -19.95 -8.09 21.55
CA GLY A 250 -20.95 -7.03 21.47
C GLY A 250 -21.08 -6.43 20.06
N ASP A 251 -22.14 -5.63 19.88
CA ASP A 251 -22.31 -4.82 18.65
C ASP A 251 -21.26 -3.71 18.59
N ILE A 252 -20.94 -3.19 17.40
CA ILE A 252 -19.96 -2.11 17.21
C ILE A 252 -20.31 -0.79 17.93
N ARG A 253 -21.55 -0.64 18.37
CA ARG A 253 -22.05 0.49 19.15
C ARG A 253 -22.28 0.15 20.61
N CYS A 254 -21.96 -1.08 21.05
CA CYS A 254 -22.08 -1.43 22.45
C CYS A 254 -21.07 -0.64 23.30
N VAL A 255 -21.48 -0.30 24.50
CA VAL A 255 -20.62 0.37 25.48
C VAL A 255 -20.96 -0.19 26.85
N TRP A 256 -19.99 -0.85 27.48
CA TRP A 256 -20.13 -1.28 28.86
C TRP A 256 -20.07 -0.09 29.81
N CYS A 257 -20.82 -0.19 30.90
CA CYS A 257 -20.82 0.85 31.95
C CYS A 257 -21.13 2.26 31.42
N ARG A 258 -22.01 2.37 30.39
CA ARG A 258 -22.39 3.66 29.81
C ARG A 258 -22.98 4.63 30.87
N ASP A 259 -23.66 4.09 31.87
CA ASP A 259 -24.22 4.80 33.04
C ASP A 259 -23.23 4.89 34.20
N GLY A 260 -21.98 4.51 34.03
CA GLY A 260 -20.93 4.52 35.01
C GLY A 260 -20.64 5.92 35.54
N ILE A 261 -20.07 5.97 36.74
CA ILE A 261 -19.66 7.24 37.38
C ILE A 261 -18.34 7.66 36.74
N LEU A 262 -18.32 8.80 36.05
CA LEU A 262 -17.11 9.37 35.46
C LEU A 262 -16.03 9.56 36.52
N GLN A 263 -14.86 8.97 36.28
CA GLN A 263 -13.68 9.13 37.14
C GLN A 263 -12.68 10.13 36.53
N ALA A 264 -12.42 9.99 35.22
CA ALA A 264 -11.53 10.89 34.50
C ALA A 264 -11.79 10.88 32.96
N GLU A 265 -11.45 12.01 32.34
CA GLU A 265 -11.26 12.11 30.88
C GLU A 265 -9.75 12.25 30.64
N ASN A 266 -9.20 11.43 29.75
CA ASN A 266 -7.77 11.37 29.42
C ASN A 266 -6.85 11.25 30.67
N PRO A 267 -7.02 10.23 31.52
CA PRO A 267 -6.19 10.09 32.70
C PRO A 267 -4.69 9.95 32.34
N SER A 268 -3.81 10.55 33.15
CA SER A 268 -2.36 10.58 32.87
C SER A 268 -1.75 9.20 32.69
N TRP A 269 -2.13 8.24 33.54
CA TRP A 269 -1.68 6.85 33.43
C TRP A 269 -2.03 6.19 32.08
N PHE A 270 -3.13 6.60 31.43
CA PHE A 270 -3.49 6.13 30.10
C PHE A 270 -2.61 6.79 29.01
N LEU A 271 -2.42 8.12 29.12
CA LEU A 271 -1.64 8.89 28.15
C LEU A 271 -0.15 8.48 28.16
N GLU A 272 0.42 8.19 29.32
CA GLU A 272 1.81 7.75 29.46
C GLU A 272 2.08 6.38 28.82
N ASN A 273 1.08 5.54 28.70
CA ASN A 273 1.20 4.19 28.19
C ASN A 273 0.76 4.03 26.71
N ILE A 274 0.12 5.02 26.12
CA ILE A 274 -0.48 4.89 24.77
C ILE A 274 0.55 4.64 23.65
N LEU A 275 1.80 5.06 23.84
CA LEU A 275 2.88 4.91 22.85
C LEU A 275 3.72 3.63 23.07
N ARG A 276 3.43 2.80 24.05
CA ARG A 276 4.17 1.57 24.37
C ARG A 276 3.87 0.38 23.46
#